data_c63257fcb5a470b8dfaea400b66549f0
#
_entry.id   c63257fcb5a470b8dfaea400b66549f0
#
_cell.length_a   1.000
_cell.length_b   1.000
_cell.length_c   1.000
_cell.angle_alpha   90.00
_cell.angle_beta   90.00
_cell.angle_gamma   90.00
#
_symmetry.space_group_name_H-M   'P 1'
#
loop_
_entity.id
_entity.type
_entity.pdbx_description
1 polymer ?
#
loop_
_entity_poly.entity_id
_entity_poly.type
_entity_poly.pdbx_seq_one_letter_code
_entity_poly.pdbx_strand_id
1 'polypeptide(L)'
;KDFQWFAKTNFAFNKNVVRNTFYQKIEDLPQKVTASSANNYVEGYAAGSWFGYKMAGVNPMTGGLLAYTGNGDATLDLGTAQGHVPNSMVRYLGQKYPPYVGGFSTSVNFRQFVFSANFEYKAGHKIMSFTTFSTLNSQNRHVNDINRWRQPGDITNVPRLSQSNLISSYYMMDNRLEKGNYLKCGYLTLGYNLPPEFLKKIGFNTA
;
A
#
# COMPACT_ATOMS: atom_id res chain seq x y z
N LYS A 1 -32.81 -17.77 -29.39
CA LYS A 1 -31.40 -17.33 -29.55
C LYS A 1 -30.59 -18.06 -28.48
N ASP A 2 -29.73 -18.96 -28.90
CA ASP A 2 -29.05 -19.88 -27.99
C ASP A 2 -27.82 -19.28 -27.28
N PHE A 3 -27.44 -18.06 -27.67
CA PHE A 3 -26.27 -17.36 -27.11
C PHE A 3 -26.56 -15.87 -26.93
N GLN A 4 -26.25 -15.37 -25.71
CA GLN A 4 -26.29 -13.96 -25.39
C GLN A 4 -25.04 -13.62 -24.56
N TRP A 5 -24.37 -12.53 -24.89
CA TRP A 5 -23.23 -12.04 -24.16
C TRP A 5 -23.39 -10.55 -23.85
N PHE A 6 -23.20 -10.22 -22.58
CA PHE A 6 -23.16 -8.86 -22.08
C PHE A 6 -21.82 -8.59 -21.43
N ALA A 7 -21.23 -7.47 -21.76
CA ALA A 7 -20.03 -6.99 -21.11
C ALA A 7 -20.20 -5.51 -20.74
N LYS A 8 -19.73 -5.15 -19.57
CA LYS A 8 -19.73 -3.78 -19.09
C LYS A 8 -18.37 -3.48 -18.48
N THR A 9 -17.79 -2.35 -18.84
CA THR A 9 -16.55 -1.85 -18.24
C THR A 9 -16.72 -0.41 -17.84
N ASN A 10 -16.07 -0.03 -16.75
CA ASN A 10 -15.91 1.35 -16.32
C ASN A 10 -14.45 1.61 -15.99
N PHE A 11 -14.02 2.82 -16.28
CA PHE A 11 -12.69 3.30 -16.01
C PHE A 11 -12.77 4.73 -15.51
N ALA A 12 -12.09 5.03 -14.42
CA ALA A 12 -11.94 6.39 -13.92
C ALA A 12 -10.46 6.69 -13.68
N PHE A 13 -10.06 7.87 -14.14
CA PHE A 13 -8.74 8.43 -13.85
C PHE A 13 -8.91 9.72 -13.07
N ASN A 14 -8.29 9.78 -11.89
CA ASN A 14 -8.32 10.96 -11.03
C ASN A 14 -6.89 11.44 -10.77
N LYS A 15 -6.61 12.67 -11.19
CA LYS A 15 -5.37 13.38 -10.88
C LYS A 15 -5.71 14.61 -10.06
N ASN A 16 -5.27 14.65 -8.82
CA ASN A 16 -5.36 15.84 -7.99
C ASN A 16 -3.96 16.42 -7.75
N VAL A 17 -3.89 17.72 -7.58
CA VAL A 17 -2.66 18.45 -7.33
C VAL A 17 -2.95 19.55 -6.32
N VAL A 18 -2.17 19.60 -5.26
CA VAL A 18 -2.24 20.65 -4.24
C VAL A 18 -1.65 21.93 -4.80
N ARG A 19 -2.34 23.05 -4.55
CA ARG A 19 -1.91 24.39 -4.94
C ARG A 19 -2.14 25.36 -3.77
N ASN A 20 -1.27 26.35 -3.64
CA ASN A 20 -1.38 27.44 -2.64
C ASN A 20 -1.42 26.91 -1.19
N THR A 21 -0.35 26.28 -0.76
CA THR A 21 -0.17 25.86 0.64
C THR A 21 1.03 26.54 1.29
N PHE A 22 1.15 26.37 2.61
CA PHE A 22 2.33 26.85 3.34
C PHE A 22 3.62 26.15 2.92
N TYR A 23 3.53 24.90 2.41
CA TYR A 23 4.67 24.09 2.02
C TYR A 23 4.82 24.09 0.51
N GLN A 24 5.61 25.02 0.00
CA GLN A 24 5.86 25.12 -1.44
C GLN A 24 6.84 24.06 -1.93
N LYS A 25 7.73 23.61 -1.04
CA LYS A 25 8.73 22.56 -1.32
C LYS A 25 8.71 21.50 -0.23
N ILE A 26 9.27 20.32 -0.54
CA ILE A 26 9.39 19.22 0.43
C ILE A 26 10.23 19.65 1.63
N GLU A 27 11.27 20.48 1.42
CA GLU A 27 12.16 20.98 2.44
C GLU A 27 11.47 21.90 3.47
N ASP A 28 10.33 22.49 3.09
CA ASP A 28 9.53 23.35 3.99
C ASP A 28 8.70 22.56 5.00
N LEU A 29 8.61 21.22 4.83
CA LEU A 29 7.89 20.38 5.77
C LEU A 29 8.47 20.46 7.17
N PRO A 30 7.63 20.40 8.23
CA PRO A 30 8.15 20.43 9.60
C PRO A 30 9.09 19.24 9.85
N GLN A 31 10.15 19.47 10.65
CA GLN A 31 11.21 18.49 10.93
C GLN A 31 10.72 17.13 11.48
N LYS A 32 9.50 17.07 11.94
CA LYS A 32 8.82 15.82 12.32
C LYS A 32 7.75 15.48 11.28
N VAL A 33 8.17 15.13 10.08
CA VAL A 33 7.28 14.43 9.15
C VAL A 33 7.00 13.07 9.78
N THR A 34 5.92 12.96 10.53
CA THR A 34 5.48 11.66 11.04
C THR A 34 4.75 10.91 9.94
N ALA A 35 5.01 9.61 9.83
CA ALA A 35 4.32 8.74 8.86
C ALA A 35 2.78 8.77 8.99
N SER A 36 2.28 9.21 10.14
CA SER A 36 0.85 9.43 10.39
C SER A 36 0.33 10.74 9.78
N SER A 37 1.19 11.68 9.40
CA SER A 37 0.75 12.92 8.77
C SER A 37 0.56 12.72 7.26
N ALA A 38 -0.42 11.89 6.90
CA ALA A 38 -1.04 11.88 5.57
C ALA A 38 -1.61 13.27 5.15
N ASN A 39 -1.39 14.27 5.99
CA ASN A 39 -1.88 15.64 5.86
C ASN A 39 -0.79 16.63 5.47
N ASN A 40 0.38 16.16 5.08
CA ASN A 40 1.41 17.05 4.55
C ASN A 40 1.07 17.39 3.10
N TYR A 41 0.46 18.54 2.91
CA TYR A 41 0.14 19.07 1.58
C TYR A 41 1.30 19.90 1.07
N VAL A 42 2.03 19.41 0.07
CA VAL A 42 3.10 20.12 -0.62
C VAL A 42 2.63 20.50 -2.01
N GLU A 43 2.94 21.69 -2.46
CA GLU A 43 2.57 22.18 -3.79
C GLU A 43 3.15 21.29 -4.89
N GLY A 44 2.36 21.05 -5.92
CA GLY A 44 2.74 20.21 -7.05
C GLY A 44 2.52 18.70 -6.83
N TYR A 45 2.23 18.25 -5.61
CA TYR A 45 1.95 16.86 -5.30
C TYR A 45 0.47 16.60 -5.07
N ALA A 46 0.08 15.32 -5.14
CA ALA A 46 -1.28 14.93 -4.86
C ALA A 46 -1.61 15.09 -3.36
N ALA A 47 -2.86 15.44 -3.04
CA ALA A 47 -3.36 15.33 -1.68
C ALA A 47 -3.25 13.88 -1.19
N GLY A 48 -2.77 13.67 0.03
CA GLY A 48 -2.48 12.31 0.55
C GLY A 48 -1.21 11.69 -0.02
N SER A 49 -0.26 12.50 -0.47
CA SER A 49 1.08 12.03 -0.83
C SER A 49 1.85 11.53 0.39
N TRP A 50 2.60 10.45 0.17
CA TRP A 50 3.56 9.94 1.14
C TRP A 50 4.91 10.63 0.97
N PHE A 51 5.42 11.20 2.06
CA PHE A 51 6.76 11.78 2.13
C PHE A 51 7.55 11.06 3.20
N GLY A 52 8.81 10.80 2.96
CA GLY A 52 9.67 10.09 3.92
C GLY A 52 11.07 9.88 3.39
N TYR A 53 11.78 8.91 3.94
CA TYR A 53 13.19 8.66 3.65
C TYR A 53 13.37 7.41 2.79
N LYS A 54 14.39 7.44 1.94
CA LYS A 54 14.82 6.25 1.21
C LYS A 54 15.76 5.44 2.09
N MET A 55 15.38 4.23 2.43
CA MET A 55 16.15 3.33 3.26
C MET A 55 17.41 2.84 2.53
N ALA A 56 18.55 2.91 3.21
CA ALA A 56 19.82 2.35 2.74
C ALA A 56 20.16 1.02 3.44
N GLY A 57 19.39 0.63 4.45
CA GLY A 57 19.60 -0.60 5.20
C GLY A 57 19.65 -0.36 6.71
N VAL A 58 20.27 -1.30 7.40
CA VAL A 58 20.56 -1.22 8.84
C VAL A 58 22.07 -1.23 9.04
N ASN A 59 22.57 -0.35 9.90
CA ASN A 59 23.98 -0.32 10.24
C ASN A 59 24.37 -1.64 10.95
N PRO A 60 25.26 -2.47 10.38
CA PRO A 60 25.58 -3.76 10.96
C PRO A 60 26.31 -3.64 12.30
N MET A 61 26.93 -2.51 12.60
CA MET A 61 27.66 -2.31 13.88
C MET A 61 26.76 -1.79 15.00
N THR A 62 25.76 -0.98 14.68
CA THR A 62 24.92 -0.29 15.68
C THR A 62 23.47 -0.75 15.71
N GLY A 63 23.01 -1.43 14.66
CA GLY A 63 21.60 -1.77 14.47
C GLY A 63 20.71 -0.56 14.17
N GLY A 64 21.30 0.62 13.92
CA GLY A 64 20.59 1.84 13.55
C GLY A 64 20.09 1.82 12.11
N LEU A 65 19.05 2.60 11.82
CA LEU A 65 18.54 2.75 10.45
C LEU A 65 19.48 3.67 9.66
N LEU A 66 19.83 3.22 8.45
CA LEU A 66 20.53 4.02 7.47
C LEU A 66 19.54 4.57 6.44
N ALA A 67 19.59 5.87 6.21
CA ALA A 67 18.86 6.53 5.13
C ALA A 67 19.81 7.24 4.18
N TYR A 68 19.47 7.22 2.89
CA TYR A 68 20.23 7.96 1.88
C TYR A 68 20.09 9.46 2.10
N THR A 69 21.21 10.19 2.02
CA THR A 69 21.24 11.65 2.00
C THR A 69 20.70 12.21 0.67
N GLY A 70 20.63 13.54 0.56
CA GLY A 70 19.98 14.21 -0.57
C GLY A 70 20.39 13.74 -1.96
N ASN A 71 21.65 13.43 -2.16
CA ASN A 71 22.18 13.03 -3.48
C ASN A 71 22.25 11.50 -3.68
N GLY A 72 21.97 10.72 -2.63
CA GLY A 72 22.04 9.25 -2.71
C GLY A 72 23.44 8.66 -2.59
N ASP A 73 24.46 9.49 -2.44
CA ASP A 73 25.88 9.05 -2.44
C ASP A 73 26.39 8.74 -1.04
N ALA A 74 25.70 9.19 -0.01
CA ALA A 74 26.07 8.97 1.38
C ALA A 74 24.84 8.52 2.19
N THR A 75 25.10 7.91 3.34
CA THR A 75 24.05 7.45 4.27
C THR A 75 24.20 8.16 5.62
N LEU A 76 23.08 8.42 6.28
CA LEU A 76 23.01 8.90 7.63
C LEU A 76 22.43 7.82 8.54
N ASP A 77 23.10 7.51 9.64
CA ASP A 77 22.57 6.64 10.70
C ASP A 77 21.57 7.42 11.56
N LEU A 78 20.28 7.14 11.37
CA LEU A 78 19.19 7.79 12.09
C LEU A 78 19.16 7.40 13.58
N GLY A 79 19.81 6.29 13.94
CA GLY A 79 19.96 5.84 15.33
C GLY A 79 20.91 6.72 16.15
N THR A 80 21.88 7.35 15.50
CA THR A 80 22.87 8.23 16.14
C THR A 80 22.55 9.72 15.98
N ALA A 81 21.67 10.07 15.03
CA ALA A 81 21.35 11.46 14.68
C ALA A 81 20.48 12.22 15.72
N GLN A 82 20.31 11.68 16.92
CA GLN A 82 19.57 12.30 18.04
C GLN A 82 18.23 12.97 17.65
N GLY A 83 17.54 12.44 16.64
CA GLY A 83 16.23 12.93 16.21
C GLY A 83 16.26 14.13 15.24
N HIS A 84 17.41 14.58 14.82
CA HIS A 84 17.55 15.67 13.84
C HIS A 84 17.87 15.11 12.45
N VAL A 85 16.85 14.71 11.73
CA VAL A 85 17.00 14.28 10.33
C VAL A 85 16.73 15.49 9.43
N PRO A 86 17.69 15.87 8.57
CA PRO A 86 17.51 17.01 7.68
C PRO A 86 16.31 16.83 6.73
N ASN A 87 15.48 17.85 6.57
CA ASN A 87 14.36 17.83 5.61
C ASN A 87 14.82 17.62 4.15
N SER A 88 16.06 17.98 3.84
CA SER A 88 16.69 17.71 2.54
C SER A 88 16.77 16.23 2.19
N MET A 89 16.63 15.34 3.16
CA MET A 89 16.56 13.88 2.96
C MET A 89 15.15 13.37 2.64
N VAL A 90 14.11 14.16 2.92
CA VAL A 90 12.72 13.77 2.65
C VAL A 90 12.48 13.69 1.16
N ARG A 91 11.80 12.64 0.72
CA ARG A 91 11.46 12.37 -0.68
C ARG A 91 9.97 12.08 -0.81
N TYR A 92 9.44 12.36 -1.99
CA TYR A 92 8.14 11.86 -2.40
C TYR A 92 8.23 10.34 -2.61
N LEU A 93 7.41 9.60 -1.89
CA LEU A 93 7.41 8.14 -1.91
C LEU A 93 6.21 7.53 -2.65
N GLY A 94 5.26 8.33 -3.06
CA GLY A 94 4.06 7.90 -3.75
C GLY A 94 2.80 8.52 -3.18
N GLN A 95 1.65 8.11 -3.68
CA GLN A 95 0.34 8.61 -3.26
C GLN A 95 -0.52 7.52 -2.61
N LYS A 96 -1.36 7.93 -1.64
CA LYS A 96 -2.28 7.07 -0.90
C LYS A 96 -3.51 6.70 -1.72
N TYR A 97 -4.02 7.65 -2.49
CA TYR A 97 -5.27 7.45 -3.23
C TYR A 97 -4.98 6.92 -4.64
N PRO A 98 -5.70 5.88 -5.10
CA PRO A 98 -5.49 5.32 -6.42
C PRO A 98 -5.95 6.28 -7.52
N PRO A 99 -5.06 6.67 -8.47
CA PRO A 99 -5.46 7.47 -9.62
C PRO A 99 -6.26 6.66 -10.64
N TYR A 100 -6.09 5.36 -10.69
CA TYR A 100 -6.79 4.46 -11.61
C TYR A 100 -7.75 3.58 -10.83
N VAL A 101 -9.03 3.65 -11.18
CA VAL A 101 -10.09 2.84 -10.56
C VAL A 101 -11.02 2.37 -11.67
N GLY A 102 -11.44 1.13 -11.61
CA GLY A 102 -12.39 0.64 -12.59
C GLY A 102 -12.93 -0.74 -12.26
N GLY A 103 -13.76 -1.22 -13.17
CA GLY A 103 -14.35 -2.53 -13.07
C GLY A 103 -14.72 -3.09 -14.43
N PHE A 104 -14.86 -4.39 -14.47
CA PHE A 104 -15.30 -5.15 -15.62
C PHE A 104 -16.30 -6.20 -15.15
N SER A 105 -17.43 -6.26 -15.81
CA SER A 105 -18.42 -7.33 -15.61
C SER A 105 -18.78 -7.97 -16.92
N THR A 106 -18.99 -9.27 -16.89
CA THR A 106 -19.44 -10.04 -18.05
C THR A 106 -20.52 -11.03 -17.64
N SER A 107 -21.46 -11.28 -18.55
CA SER A 107 -22.47 -12.30 -18.40
C SER A 107 -22.68 -12.99 -19.75
N VAL A 108 -22.62 -14.31 -19.74
CA VAL A 108 -22.82 -15.16 -20.90
C VAL A 108 -23.96 -16.13 -20.61
N ASN A 109 -24.98 -16.10 -21.43
CA ASN A 109 -26.04 -17.09 -21.45
C ASN A 109 -25.87 -17.96 -22.69
N PHE A 110 -25.67 -19.24 -22.51
CA PHE A 110 -25.56 -20.20 -23.61
C PHE A 110 -26.46 -21.41 -23.32
N ARG A 111 -27.56 -21.50 -24.04
CA ARG A 111 -28.60 -22.49 -23.81
C ARG A 111 -29.07 -22.46 -22.33
N GLN A 112 -28.81 -23.54 -21.60
CA GLN A 112 -29.16 -23.68 -20.18
C GLN A 112 -28.09 -23.15 -19.24
N PHE A 113 -26.88 -22.82 -19.74
CA PHE A 113 -25.79 -22.33 -18.92
C PHE A 113 -25.82 -20.82 -18.80
N VAL A 114 -25.60 -20.33 -17.58
CA VAL A 114 -25.44 -18.92 -17.26
C VAL A 114 -24.10 -18.75 -16.56
N PHE A 115 -23.23 -17.95 -17.13
CA PHE A 115 -21.97 -17.57 -16.53
C PHE A 115 -21.97 -16.07 -16.27
N SER A 116 -21.56 -15.66 -15.07
CA SER A 116 -21.40 -14.25 -14.73
C SER A 116 -20.16 -14.02 -13.90
N ALA A 117 -19.43 -12.94 -14.20
CA ALA A 117 -18.25 -12.54 -13.46
C ALA A 117 -18.20 -11.03 -13.30
N ASN A 118 -17.65 -10.59 -12.17
CA ASN A 118 -17.39 -9.18 -11.89
C ASN A 118 -16.00 -9.02 -11.32
N PHE A 119 -15.28 -8.03 -11.81
CA PHE A 119 -13.93 -7.67 -11.37
C PHE A 119 -13.84 -6.18 -11.09
N GLU A 120 -13.11 -5.84 -10.05
CA GLU A 120 -12.78 -4.47 -9.67
C GLU A 120 -11.27 -4.33 -9.57
N TYR A 121 -10.74 -3.19 -9.99
CA TYR A 121 -9.32 -2.90 -9.87
C TYR A 121 -9.06 -1.49 -9.36
N LYS A 122 -7.95 -1.35 -8.64
CA LYS A 122 -7.36 -0.05 -8.29
C LYS A 122 -5.86 -0.13 -8.51
N ALA A 123 -5.27 0.96 -9.01
CA ALA A 123 -3.85 0.99 -9.31
C ALA A 123 -3.24 2.39 -9.13
N GLY A 124 -1.90 2.43 -9.01
CA GLY A 124 -1.12 3.65 -8.93
C GLY A 124 -1.01 4.25 -7.54
N HIS A 125 -1.39 3.53 -6.49
CA HIS A 125 -1.28 3.98 -5.11
C HIS A 125 -0.35 3.09 -4.27
N LYS A 126 0.04 3.60 -3.12
CA LYS A 126 0.82 2.88 -2.13
C LYS A 126 0.09 2.81 -0.80
N ILE A 127 0.28 1.70 -0.12
CA ILE A 127 -0.28 1.42 1.21
C ILE A 127 0.89 1.32 2.17
N MET A 128 0.78 1.98 3.32
CA MET A 128 1.76 1.83 4.37
C MET A 128 1.50 0.56 5.16
N SER A 129 2.52 -0.27 5.27
CA SER A 129 2.51 -1.45 6.12
C SER A 129 2.72 -1.02 7.57
N PHE A 130 1.67 -1.09 8.37
CA PHE A 130 1.69 -0.83 9.82
C PHE A 130 2.07 -2.06 10.64
N THR A 131 2.91 -2.96 10.11
CA THR A 131 3.47 -4.00 10.95
C THR A 131 4.13 -3.33 12.16
N THR A 132 3.51 -3.52 13.31
CA THR A 132 3.90 -2.84 14.54
C THR A 132 5.32 -3.20 14.91
N PHE A 133 6.20 -2.22 14.84
CA PHE A 133 7.45 -2.28 15.55
C PHE A 133 7.13 -2.21 17.04
N SER A 134 7.29 -3.32 17.68
CA SER A 134 7.05 -3.42 19.11
C SER A 134 8.09 -2.60 19.87
N THR A 135 7.63 -1.68 20.70
CA THR A 135 8.49 -1.08 21.74
C THR A 135 9.01 -2.19 22.67
N LEU A 136 10.13 -1.99 23.35
CA LEU A 136 10.71 -2.96 24.27
C LEU A 136 9.71 -3.53 25.30
N ASN A 137 8.62 -2.82 25.57
CA ASN A 137 7.62 -3.18 26.57
C ASN A 137 6.44 -4.01 26.01
N SER A 138 6.38 -4.27 24.71
CA SER A 138 5.30 -5.10 24.13
C SER A 138 5.62 -6.58 24.27
N GLN A 139 4.73 -7.32 24.87
CA GLN A 139 4.90 -8.77 25.06
C GLN A 139 4.69 -9.57 23.78
N ASN A 140 3.79 -9.12 22.89
CA ASN A 140 3.50 -9.74 21.60
C ASN A 140 4.18 -8.96 20.48
N ARG A 141 4.94 -9.66 19.63
CA ARG A 141 5.72 -9.08 18.54
C ARG A 141 5.29 -9.65 17.19
N HIS A 142 5.45 -8.83 16.16
CA HIS A 142 5.23 -9.30 14.80
C HIS A 142 6.32 -10.29 14.38
N VAL A 143 5.96 -11.27 13.55
CA VAL A 143 6.90 -12.30 13.05
C VAL A 143 8.14 -11.69 12.36
N ASN A 144 8.01 -10.53 11.73
CA ASN A 144 9.12 -9.83 11.09
C ASN A 144 10.21 -9.38 12.08
N ASP A 145 9.87 -9.22 13.36
CA ASP A 145 10.84 -8.84 14.40
C ASP A 145 11.85 -9.98 14.72
N ILE A 146 11.58 -11.20 14.25
CA ILE A 146 12.51 -12.33 14.39
C ILE A 146 13.82 -12.02 13.67
N ASN A 147 13.74 -11.36 12.50
CA ASN A 147 14.88 -11.04 11.64
C ASN A 147 15.53 -9.69 11.98
N ARG A 148 15.26 -9.13 13.15
CA ARG A 148 15.85 -7.85 13.56
C ARG A 148 17.35 -7.98 13.83
N TRP A 149 18.06 -6.89 13.75
CA TRP A 149 19.43 -6.78 14.21
C TRP A 149 19.51 -7.04 15.74
N ARG A 150 20.45 -7.87 16.18
CA ARG A 150 20.65 -8.31 17.58
C ARG A 150 22.05 -8.02 18.09
N GLN A 151 23.06 -8.12 17.22
CA GLN A 151 24.46 -7.98 17.60
C GLN A 151 25.29 -7.40 16.46
N PRO A 152 26.44 -6.77 16.76
CA PRO A 152 27.37 -6.30 15.74
C PRO A 152 27.75 -7.40 14.75
N GLY A 153 27.65 -7.07 13.45
CA GLY A 153 27.88 -7.98 12.34
C GLY A 153 26.60 -8.56 11.71
N ASP A 154 25.44 -8.40 12.34
CA ASP A 154 24.17 -8.85 11.74
C ASP A 154 23.83 -8.03 10.50
N ILE A 155 23.50 -8.72 9.41
CA ILE A 155 23.03 -8.11 8.14
C ILE A 155 21.53 -8.34 8.03
N THR A 156 20.75 -7.28 8.17
CA THR A 156 19.29 -7.33 8.17
C THR A 156 18.70 -6.01 7.70
N ASN A 157 17.43 -6.01 7.29
CA ASN A 157 16.64 -4.83 6.96
C ASN A 157 15.73 -4.38 8.11
N VAL A 158 15.81 -5.05 9.26
CA VAL A 158 14.99 -4.75 10.44
C VAL A 158 15.92 -4.23 11.54
N PRO A 159 15.78 -2.97 11.99
CA PRO A 159 16.69 -2.38 12.97
C PRO A 159 16.59 -3.04 14.34
N ARG A 160 17.51 -2.65 15.24
CA ARG A 160 17.44 -3.04 16.65
C ARG A 160 16.17 -2.52 17.30
N LEU A 161 15.72 -3.17 18.34
CA LEU A 161 14.66 -2.66 19.20
C LEU A 161 15.14 -1.40 19.94
N SER A 162 14.30 -0.39 19.97
CA SER A 162 14.63 0.88 20.63
C SER A 162 13.38 1.49 21.23
N GLN A 163 13.52 2.16 22.38
CA GLN A 163 12.46 2.97 22.99
C GLN A 163 12.39 4.39 22.42
N SER A 164 13.33 4.77 21.58
CA SER A 164 13.53 6.14 21.14
C SER A 164 13.02 6.41 19.71
N ASN A 165 13.34 7.60 19.21
CA ASN A 165 12.99 8.14 17.88
C ASN A 165 13.31 7.25 16.68
N LEU A 166 14.11 6.18 16.86
CA LEU A 166 14.41 5.20 15.82
C LEU A 166 13.13 4.57 15.25
N ILE A 167 12.14 4.30 16.10
CA ILE A 167 10.85 3.72 15.71
C ILE A 167 10.07 4.69 14.84
N SER A 168 10.03 5.96 15.22
CA SER A 168 9.34 7.01 14.46
C SER A 168 9.96 7.17 13.07
N SER A 169 11.29 7.15 12.98
CA SER A 169 12.00 7.22 11.70
C SER A 169 11.76 6.00 10.82
N TYR A 170 11.63 4.81 11.39
CA TYR A 170 11.34 3.59 10.65
C TYR A 170 10.00 3.64 9.94
N TYR A 171 8.96 4.23 10.55
CA TYR A 171 7.66 4.40 9.90
C TYR A 171 7.69 5.34 8.69
N MET A 172 8.73 6.13 8.54
CA MET A 172 8.89 7.06 7.43
C MET A 172 9.76 6.52 6.29
N MET A 173 10.19 5.26 6.37
CA MET A 173 11.02 4.63 5.36
C MET A 173 10.19 4.10 4.18
N ASP A 174 10.77 4.18 2.98
CA ASP A 174 10.14 3.73 1.73
C ASP A 174 9.86 2.23 1.69
N ASN A 175 10.66 1.42 2.39
CA ASN A 175 10.45 -0.03 2.52
C ASN A 175 9.18 -0.42 3.29
N ARG A 176 8.51 0.55 3.91
CA ARG A 176 7.22 0.39 4.58
C ARG A 176 6.03 0.63 3.64
N LEU A 177 6.32 1.12 2.43
CA LEU A 177 5.30 1.42 1.44
C LEU A 177 5.23 0.31 0.39
N GLU A 178 4.14 -0.39 0.38
CA GLU A 178 3.85 -1.45 -0.59
C GLU A 178 2.97 -0.92 -1.73
N LYS A 179 3.04 -1.57 -2.89
CA LYS A 179 2.14 -1.28 -4.01
C LYS A 179 0.73 -1.71 -3.63
N GLY A 180 -0.21 -0.76 -3.62
CA GLY A 180 -1.61 -1.02 -3.32
C GLY A 180 -2.43 -1.51 -4.52
N ASN A 181 -1.79 -1.85 -5.64
CA ASN A 181 -2.49 -2.30 -6.84
C ASN A 181 -3.16 -3.64 -6.61
N TYR A 182 -4.41 -3.75 -7.00
CA TYR A 182 -5.12 -5.02 -6.93
C TYR A 182 -6.15 -5.19 -8.05
N LEU A 183 -6.43 -6.44 -8.35
CA LEU A 183 -7.58 -6.90 -9.10
C LEU A 183 -8.37 -7.84 -8.19
N LYS A 184 -9.61 -7.48 -7.90
CA LYS A 184 -10.52 -8.26 -7.05
C LYS A 184 -11.59 -8.90 -7.90
N CYS A 185 -11.79 -10.19 -7.75
CA CYS A 185 -13.00 -10.85 -8.22
C CYS A 185 -14.11 -10.62 -7.19
N GLY A 186 -15.15 -9.87 -7.57
CA GLY A 186 -16.30 -9.60 -6.73
C GLY A 186 -17.22 -10.83 -6.63
N TYR A 187 -17.51 -11.41 -7.78
CA TYR A 187 -18.21 -12.71 -7.87
C TYR A 187 -17.85 -13.42 -9.16
N LEU A 188 -18.00 -14.74 -9.10
CA LEU A 188 -17.95 -15.66 -10.23
C LEU A 188 -19.10 -16.65 -10.05
N THR A 189 -20.01 -16.68 -11.00
CA THR A 189 -21.20 -17.52 -10.92
C THR A 189 -21.31 -18.38 -12.16
N LEU A 190 -21.55 -19.67 -11.97
CA LEU A 190 -21.92 -20.60 -13.01
C LEU A 190 -23.26 -21.22 -12.63
N GLY A 191 -24.26 -20.97 -13.43
CA GLY A 191 -25.61 -21.50 -13.25
C GLY A 191 -25.99 -22.46 -14.40
N TYR A 192 -26.85 -23.39 -14.08
CA TYR A 192 -27.49 -24.27 -15.07
C TYR A 192 -28.99 -24.26 -14.84
N ASN A 193 -29.75 -23.83 -15.82
CA ASN A 193 -31.20 -23.84 -15.82
C ASN A 193 -31.71 -25.23 -16.23
N LEU A 194 -32.35 -25.94 -15.31
CA LEU A 194 -32.89 -27.25 -15.57
C LEU A 194 -34.04 -27.15 -16.58
N PRO A 195 -34.04 -28.03 -17.65
CA PRO A 195 -35.13 -28.05 -18.61
C PRO A 195 -36.48 -28.37 -17.92
N PRO A 196 -37.60 -27.74 -18.36
CA PRO A 196 -38.91 -27.99 -17.79
C PRO A 196 -39.35 -29.46 -17.82
N GLU A 197 -38.94 -30.18 -18.82
CA GLU A 197 -39.23 -31.63 -18.95
C GLU A 197 -38.55 -32.46 -17.86
N PHE A 198 -37.33 -32.07 -17.45
CA PHE A 198 -36.64 -32.72 -16.35
C PHE A 198 -37.29 -32.40 -15.01
N LEU A 199 -37.71 -31.13 -14.81
CA LEU A 199 -38.37 -30.68 -13.58
C LEU A 199 -39.69 -31.45 -13.37
N LYS A 200 -40.49 -31.67 -14.44
CA LYS A 200 -41.73 -32.47 -14.37
C LYS A 200 -41.46 -33.91 -13.95
N LYS A 201 -40.37 -34.53 -14.43
CA LYS A 201 -40.00 -35.91 -14.07
C LYS A 201 -39.66 -36.09 -12.60
N ILE A 202 -39.16 -35.05 -11.94
CA ILE A 202 -38.81 -35.06 -10.49
C ILE A 202 -39.90 -34.44 -9.62
N GLY A 203 -41.09 -34.17 -10.16
CA GLY A 203 -42.27 -33.74 -9.41
C GLY A 203 -42.35 -32.22 -9.13
N PHE A 204 -41.53 -31.40 -9.80
CA PHE A 204 -41.68 -29.93 -9.68
C PHE A 204 -42.63 -29.42 -10.77
N ASN A 205 -43.72 -28.82 -10.37
CA ASN A 205 -44.62 -28.07 -11.25
C ASN A 205 -44.03 -26.66 -11.45
N THR A 206 -43.61 -26.37 -12.69
CA THR A 206 -43.26 -24.97 -13.06
C THR A 206 -44.57 -24.22 -13.30
N ALA A 207 -44.83 -23.20 -12.50
CA ALA A 207 -45.88 -22.22 -12.73
C ALA A 207 -45.47 -21.29 -13.89
#